data_2b1a0ab49a768b8e82e462d6a6eb12e5
#
_entry.id   2b1a0ab49a768b8e82e462d6a6eb12e5
#
_cell.length_a   1.000
_cell.length_b   1.000
_cell.length_c   1.000
_cell.angle_alpha   90.00
_cell.angle_beta   90.00
_cell.angle_gamma   90.00
#
_symmetry.space_group_name_H-M   'P 1'
#
loop_
_entity.id
_entity.type
_entity.pdbx_description
1 polymer ?
#
loop_
_entity_poly.entity_id
_entity_poly.type
_entity_poly.pdbx_seq_one_letter_code
_entity_poly.pdbx_strand_id
1 'polypeptide(L)'
;MIRPLFTFLVCAVTASQAAAQNSVSQTLFGLSEDQRNETFTRLLQDNNAKCDLVIRTLFNGASVELDVWEALCRDGNSYSVSIPPEPNAAIELSSCRELLATSKMLLEGAGSKSKAIGCRITSVERPIERYNHRRHRATEPKPQT
;
A
#
# COMPACT_ATOMS: atom_id res chain seq x y z
N MET A 1 -3.47 71.01 8.46
CA MET A 1 -2.44 69.95 8.41
C MET A 1 -3.16 68.62 8.60
N ILE A 2 -3.42 67.92 7.47
CA ILE A 2 -4.17 66.67 7.45
C ILE A 2 -3.14 65.54 7.18
N ARG A 3 -2.97 64.61 8.13
CA ARG A 3 -2.11 63.41 7.97
C ARG A 3 -2.94 62.27 7.37
N PRO A 4 -2.55 61.67 6.26
CA PRO A 4 -3.20 60.47 5.77
C PRO A 4 -2.68 59.26 6.54
N LEU A 5 -3.61 58.51 7.15
CA LEU A 5 -3.38 57.17 7.69
C LEU A 5 -3.34 56.18 6.54
N PHE A 6 -2.14 55.65 6.22
CA PHE A 6 -1.98 54.53 5.31
C PHE A 6 -2.28 53.23 6.08
N THR A 7 -3.45 52.67 5.83
CA THR A 7 -3.82 51.32 6.33
C THR A 7 -3.19 50.30 5.40
N PHE A 8 -2.12 49.65 5.84
CA PHE A 8 -1.54 48.48 5.15
C PHE A 8 -2.45 47.29 5.37
N LEU A 9 -3.15 46.89 4.30
CA LEU A 9 -3.89 45.64 4.24
C LEU A 9 -2.89 44.49 3.95
N VAL A 10 -2.48 43.76 5.00
CA VAL A 10 -1.65 42.56 4.88
C VAL A 10 -2.55 41.41 4.44
N CYS A 11 -2.58 41.07 3.13
CA CYS A 11 -3.14 39.84 2.62
C CYS A 11 -2.24 38.69 3.06
N ALA A 12 -2.64 37.95 4.10
CA ALA A 12 -2.04 36.68 4.43
C ALA A 12 -2.43 35.63 3.36
N VAL A 13 -1.53 35.38 2.43
CA VAL A 13 -1.65 34.26 1.46
C VAL A 13 -1.32 32.99 2.24
N THR A 14 -2.34 32.29 2.71
CA THR A 14 -2.19 30.91 3.21
C THR A 14 -1.92 30.03 2.02
N ALA A 15 -0.65 29.72 1.77
CA ALA A 15 -0.25 28.68 0.84
C ALA A 15 -0.70 27.34 1.42
N SER A 16 -1.83 26.82 0.93
CA SER A 16 -2.22 25.43 1.14
C SER A 16 -1.16 24.57 0.48
N GLN A 17 -0.26 23.97 1.27
CA GLN A 17 0.62 22.91 0.81
C GLN A 17 -0.27 21.68 0.57
N ALA A 18 -0.84 21.59 -0.63
CA ALA A 18 -1.34 20.33 -1.14
C ALA A 18 -0.11 19.41 -1.20
N ALA A 19 -0.05 18.40 -0.32
CA ALA A 19 0.94 17.35 -0.43
C ALA A 19 0.84 16.81 -1.86
N ALA A 20 1.89 16.98 -2.64
CA ALA A 20 1.95 16.51 -4.01
C ALA A 20 1.86 14.97 -3.94
N GLN A 21 0.66 14.43 -4.14
CA GLN A 21 0.47 13.00 -4.25
C GLN A 21 1.27 12.53 -5.46
N ASN A 22 2.04 11.47 -5.27
CA ASN A 22 2.82 10.84 -6.32
C ASN A 22 1.93 10.52 -7.53
N SER A 23 2.29 11.02 -8.72
CA SER A 23 1.51 10.85 -9.95
C SER A 23 1.33 9.37 -10.34
N VAL A 24 2.31 8.51 -10.01
CA VAL A 24 2.24 7.06 -10.24
C VAL A 24 1.16 6.44 -9.37
N SER A 25 1.12 6.77 -8.07
CA SER A 25 0.09 6.27 -7.17
C SER A 25 -1.30 6.76 -7.57
N GLN A 26 -1.45 8.01 -8.03
CA GLN A 26 -2.72 8.49 -8.56
C GLN A 26 -3.19 7.67 -9.77
N THR A 27 -2.28 7.33 -10.68
CA THR A 27 -2.59 6.43 -11.79
C THR A 27 -3.03 5.06 -11.30
N LEU A 28 -2.32 4.47 -10.32
CA LEU A 28 -2.68 3.18 -9.72
C LEU A 28 -4.04 3.20 -9.04
N PHE A 29 -4.43 4.28 -8.38
CA PHE A 29 -5.78 4.44 -7.81
C PHE A 29 -6.87 4.48 -8.87
N GLY A 30 -6.57 5.03 -10.05
CA GLY A 30 -7.51 5.08 -11.17
C GLY A 30 -7.74 3.74 -11.88
N LEU A 31 -6.88 2.74 -11.67
CA LEU A 31 -7.01 1.41 -12.25
C LEU A 31 -8.06 0.57 -11.51
N SER A 32 -8.72 -0.34 -12.24
CA SER A 32 -9.48 -1.42 -11.61
C SER A 32 -8.56 -2.34 -10.80
N GLU A 33 -9.12 -3.14 -9.89
CA GLU A 33 -8.33 -4.09 -9.08
C GLU A 33 -7.54 -5.05 -9.98
N ASP A 34 -8.16 -5.59 -11.01
CA ASP A 34 -7.50 -6.53 -11.94
C ASP A 34 -6.35 -5.87 -12.70
N GLN A 35 -6.56 -4.66 -13.23
CA GLN A 35 -5.50 -3.90 -13.93
C GLN A 35 -4.34 -3.56 -13.00
N ARG A 36 -4.63 -3.19 -11.78
CA ARG A 36 -3.62 -2.90 -10.77
C ARG A 36 -2.84 -4.15 -10.39
N ASN A 37 -3.51 -5.28 -10.17
CA ASN A 37 -2.87 -6.55 -9.88
C ASN A 37 -1.96 -7.00 -11.04
N GLU A 38 -2.39 -6.82 -12.29
CA GLU A 38 -1.57 -7.10 -13.46
C GLU A 38 -0.33 -6.20 -13.52
N THR A 39 -0.50 -4.91 -13.25
CA THR A 39 0.60 -3.94 -13.21
C THR A 39 1.64 -4.34 -12.16
N PHE A 40 1.20 -4.67 -10.96
CA PHE A 40 2.11 -5.12 -9.90
C PHE A 40 2.73 -6.48 -10.20
N THR A 41 2.03 -7.38 -10.88
CA THR A 41 2.61 -8.66 -11.33
C THR A 41 3.81 -8.44 -12.24
N ARG A 42 3.65 -7.59 -13.26
CA ARG A 42 4.75 -7.24 -14.17
C ARG A 42 5.90 -6.57 -13.42
N LEU A 43 5.60 -5.58 -12.59
CA LEU A 43 6.59 -4.87 -11.79
C LEU A 43 7.44 -5.83 -10.94
N LEU A 44 6.81 -6.77 -10.26
CA LEU A 44 7.50 -7.75 -9.41
C LEU A 44 8.36 -8.70 -10.25
N GLN A 45 7.85 -9.18 -11.39
CA GLN A 45 8.58 -10.05 -12.30
C GLN A 45 9.78 -9.36 -12.94
N ASP A 46 9.65 -8.12 -13.38
CA ASP A 46 10.73 -7.34 -13.97
C ASP A 46 11.87 -7.08 -12.96
N ASN A 47 11.55 -7.09 -11.67
CA ASN A 47 12.51 -6.96 -10.58
C ASN A 47 12.92 -8.32 -9.96
N ASN A 48 12.71 -9.43 -10.66
CA ASN A 48 13.07 -10.79 -10.24
C ASN A 48 12.47 -11.24 -8.88
N ALA A 49 11.37 -10.64 -8.46
CA ALA A 49 10.64 -11.08 -7.28
C ALA A 49 9.93 -12.41 -7.57
N LYS A 50 9.89 -13.30 -6.58
CA LYS A 50 9.19 -14.59 -6.69
C LYS A 50 7.69 -14.38 -6.56
N CYS A 51 7.04 -13.98 -7.65
CA CYS A 51 5.61 -13.74 -7.73
C CYS A 51 5.10 -14.14 -9.11
N ASP A 52 4.29 -15.18 -9.19
CA ASP A 52 3.70 -15.63 -10.45
C ASP A 52 2.50 -14.76 -10.86
N LEU A 53 1.70 -14.37 -9.90
CA LEU A 53 0.52 -13.53 -10.10
C LEU A 53 0.18 -12.78 -8.79
N VAL A 54 0.02 -11.48 -8.87
CA VAL A 54 -0.55 -10.67 -7.78
C VAL A 54 -2.06 -10.86 -7.77
N ILE A 55 -2.60 -11.25 -6.63
CA ILE A 55 -4.04 -11.48 -6.43
C ILE A 55 -4.71 -10.37 -5.62
N ARG A 56 -3.92 -9.52 -4.98
CA ARG A 56 -4.41 -8.40 -4.18
C ARG A 56 -3.34 -7.33 -4.02
N THR A 57 -3.76 -6.09 -4.08
CA THR A 57 -2.92 -4.93 -3.74
C THR A 57 -3.56 -4.10 -2.64
N LEU A 58 -2.75 -3.48 -1.80
CA LEU A 58 -3.18 -2.61 -0.72
C LEU A 58 -2.29 -1.35 -0.69
N PHE A 59 -2.90 -0.18 -0.66
CA PHE A 59 -2.18 1.05 -0.38
C PHE A 59 -1.97 1.17 1.14
N ASN A 60 -0.72 1.23 1.56
CA ASN A 60 -0.36 1.26 2.98
C ASN A 60 -0.11 2.66 3.53
N GLY A 61 -0.01 3.66 2.67
CA GLY A 61 0.13 5.05 3.04
C GLY A 61 1.11 5.82 2.18
N ALA A 62 1.12 7.12 2.39
CA ALA A 62 2.02 8.07 1.74
C ALA A 62 2.84 8.82 2.78
N SER A 63 4.08 9.14 2.43
CA SER A 63 4.92 10.11 3.11
C SER A 63 5.32 11.23 2.13
N VAL A 64 6.10 12.19 2.60
CA VAL A 64 6.64 13.25 1.71
C VAL A 64 7.61 12.67 0.69
N GLU A 65 8.25 11.54 1.02
CA GLU A 65 9.35 10.96 0.26
C GLU A 65 8.90 9.77 -0.60
N LEU A 66 7.85 9.07 -0.23
CA LEU A 66 7.40 7.88 -0.96
C LEU A 66 5.97 7.45 -0.61
N ASP A 67 5.35 6.77 -1.55
CA ASP A 67 4.10 6.04 -1.38
C ASP A 67 4.39 4.56 -1.21
N VAL A 68 3.73 3.92 -0.27
CA VAL A 68 3.91 2.50 0.02
C VAL A 68 2.68 1.71 -0.39
N TRP A 69 2.90 0.77 -1.28
CA TRP A 69 1.93 -0.24 -1.67
C TRP A 69 2.37 -1.61 -1.19
N GLU A 70 1.41 -2.49 -1.02
CA GLU A 70 1.68 -3.90 -0.71
C GLU A 70 1.01 -4.77 -1.75
N ALA A 71 1.70 -5.82 -2.17
CA ALA A 71 1.21 -6.80 -3.14
C ALA A 71 1.26 -8.20 -2.54
N LEU A 72 0.16 -8.93 -2.66
CA LEU A 72 0.05 -10.33 -2.27
C LEU A 72 0.02 -11.20 -3.51
N CYS A 73 0.93 -12.15 -3.59
CA CYS A 73 1.05 -13.12 -4.66
C CYS A 73 0.21 -14.38 -4.37
N ARG A 74 -0.21 -15.07 -5.41
CA ARG A 74 -1.01 -16.30 -5.33
C ARG A 74 -0.31 -17.42 -4.57
N ASP A 75 1.01 -17.49 -4.65
CA ASP A 75 1.86 -18.44 -3.91
C ASP A 75 2.01 -18.11 -2.40
N GLY A 76 1.39 -17.03 -1.92
CA GLY A 76 1.44 -16.57 -0.54
C GLY A 76 2.62 -15.65 -0.21
N ASN A 77 3.55 -15.41 -1.15
CA ASN A 77 4.55 -14.37 -0.98
C ASN A 77 3.88 -12.98 -0.99
N SER A 78 4.47 -12.05 -0.28
CA SER A 78 4.00 -10.66 -0.27
C SER A 78 5.17 -9.69 -0.25
N TYR A 79 4.95 -8.54 -0.87
CA TYR A 79 5.98 -7.53 -1.09
C TYR A 79 5.47 -6.15 -0.71
N SER A 80 6.36 -5.35 -0.13
CA SER A 80 6.20 -3.91 0.00
C SER A 80 6.87 -3.23 -1.18
N VAL A 81 6.17 -2.31 -1.80
CA VAL A 81 6.59 -1.56 -2.98
C VAL A 81 6.60 -0.08 -2.60
N SER A 82 7.78 0.49 -2.49
CA SER A 82 7.98 1.92 -2.20
C SER A 82 8.17 2.68 -3.50
N ILE A 83 7.30 3.62 -3.79
CA ILE A 83 7.27 4.41 -5.02
C ILE A 83 7.63 5.87 -4.68
N PRO A 84 8.81 6.35 -5.08
CA PRO A 84 9.19 7.74 -4.92
C PRO A 84 8.30 8.70 -5.74
N PRO A 85 8.19 9.98 -5.35
CA PRO A 85 7.39 10.97 -6.09
C PRO A 85 8.03 11.34 -7.43
N GLU A 86 9.33 11.18 -7.59
CA GLU A 86 10.05 11.48 -8.82
C GLU A 86 9.79 10.38 -9.88
N PRO A 87 9.34 10.74 -11.09
CA PRO A 87 8.91 9.76 -12.10
C PRO A 87 10.01 8.80 -12.57
N ASN A 88 11.28 9.16 -12.40
CA ASN A 88 12.44 8.36 -12.84
C ASN A 88 13.23 7.76 -11.67
N ALA A 89 12.77 7.92 -10.44
CA ALA A 89 13.42 7.32 -9.29
C ALA A 89 13.16 5.81 -9.24
N ALA A 90 14.13 5.08 -8.74
CA ALA A 90 14.02 3.63 -8.63
C ALA A 90 12.94 3.25 -7.61
N ILE A 91 12.07 2.34 -8.00
CA ILE A 91 11.11 1.72 -7.11
C ILE A 91 11.85 0.72 -6.22
N GLU A 92 11.60 0.76 -4.91
CA GLU A 92 12.18 -0.18 -3.98
C GLU A 92 11.21 -1.31 -3.65
N LEU A 93 11.71 -2.55 -3.74
CA LEU A 93 10.97 -3.76 -3.41
C LEU A 93 11.56 -4.43 -2.19
N SER A 94 10.72 -4.78 -1.24
CA SER A 94 11.11 -5.53 -0.06
C SER A 94 10.14 -6.68 0.19
N SER A 95 10.68 -7.87 0.47
CA SER A 95 9.84 -8.99 0.91
C SER A 95 9.24 -8.66 2.28
N CYS A 96 7.93 -8.83 2.42
CA CYS A 96 7.24 -8.58 3.69
C CYS A 96 7.75 -9.50 4.82
N ARG A 97 8.23 -10.70 4.46
CA ARG A 97 8.85 -11.65 5.41
C ARG A 97 10.17 -11.11 5.95
N GLU A 98 11.00 -10.56 5.08
CA GLU A 98 12.29 -9.97 5.47
C GLU A 98 12.11 -8.70 6.29
N LEU A 99 11.17 -7.82 5.91
CA LEU A 99 10.83 -6.64 6.70
C LEU A 99 10.39 -7.01 8.11
N LEU A 100 9.54 -8.02 8.25
CA LEU A 100 9.10 -8.50 9.55
C LEU A 100 10.25 -9.10 10.37
N ALA A 101 11.14 -9.87 9.75
CA ALA A 101 12.29 -10.46 10.43
C ALA A 101 13.24 -9.38 10.91
N THR A 102 13.57 -8.41 10.05
CA THR A 102 14.47 -7.30 10.40
C THR A 102 13.88 -6.43 11.52
N SER A 103 12.60 -6.09 11.44
CA SER A 103 11.95 -5.29 12.48
C SER A 103 11.89 -6.00 13.83
N LYS A 104 11.72 -7.32 13.85
CA LYS A 104 11.82 -8.13 15.05
C LYS A 104 13.22 -8.08 15.68
N MET A 105 14.25 -8.30 14.88
CA MET A 105 15.63 -8.25 15.36
C MET A 105 15.99 -6.89 15.97
N LEU A 106 15.57 -5.80 15.33
CA LEU A 106 15.81 -4.44 15.82
C LEU A 106 15.08 -4.18 17.15
N LEU A 107 13.86 -4.63 17.30
CA LEU A 107 13.08 -4.46 18.53
C LEU A 107 13.64 -5.30 19.69
N GLU A 108 14.06 -6.52 19.43
CA GLU A 108 14.69 -7.40 20.42
C GLU A 108 16.01 -6.84 20.89
N GLY A 109 16.85 -6.35 19.96
CA GLY A 109 18.12 -5.68 20.27
C GLY A 109 17.97 -4.38 21.07
N ALA A 110 16.88 -3.65 20.88
CA ALA A 110 16.56 -2.43 21.58
C ALA A 110 15.80 -2.65 22.91
N GLY A 111 15.47 -3.91 23.27
CA GLY A 111 14.65 -4.23 24.43
C GLY A 111 13.23 -3.65 24.36
N SER A 112 12.75 -3.32 23.18
CA SER A 112 11.45 -2.69 22.97
C SER A 112 10.31 -3.72 22.98
N LYS A 113 9.23 -3.38 23.70
CA LYS A 113 7.97 -4.15 23.68
C LYS A 113 7.03 -3.76 22.54
N SER A 114 7.48 -2.88 21.63
CA SER A 114 6.69 -2.45 20.47
C SER A 114 6.44 -3.62 19.52
N LYS A 115 5.30 -3.58 18.82
CA LYS A 115 4.99 -4.57 17.80
C LYS A 115 5.92 -4.40 16.60
N ALA A 116 6.48 -5.50 16.10
CA ALA A 116 7.29 -5.49 14.89
C ALA A 116 6.49 -4.92 13.70
N ILE A 117 7.14 -4.05 12.91
CA ILE A 117 6.57 -3.44 11.72
C ILE A 117 6.77 -4.41 10.56
N GLY A 118 5.69 -4.82 9.95
CA GLY A 118 5.67 -5.63 8.73
C GLY A 118 4.54 -5.16 7.84
N CYS A 119 4.39 -5.80 6.68
CA CYS A 119 3.28 -5.50 5.79
C CYS A 119 1.94 -5.87 6.45
N ARG A 120 0.90 -5.11 6.12
CA ARG A 120 -0.48 -5.35 6.59
C ARG A 120 -1.14 -6.50 5.85
N ILE A 121 -0.66 -6.80 4.62
CA ILE A 121 -1.17 -7.85 3.73
C ILE A 121 -0.63 -9.25 4.08
N THR A 122 0.22 -9.40 5.09
CA THR A 122 0.91 -10.65 5.45
C THR A 122 0.04 -11.74 6.03
N SER A 123 -1.18 -11.46 6.43
CA SER A 123 -2.08 -12.49 6.87
C SER A 123 -3.10 -12.82 5.79
N VAL A 124 -2.78 -13.80 4.99
CA VAL A 124 -3.82 -14.64 4.40
C VAL A 124 -4.41 -15.46 5.54
N GLU A 125 -5.20 -14.84 6.38
CA GLU A 125 -6.33 -15.59 6.95
C GLU A 125 -7.19 -15.97 5.75
N ARG A 126 -6.98 -17.17 5.27
CA ARG A 126 -7.60 -17.84 4.12
C ARG A 126 -9.02 -17.34 3.80
N PRO A 127 -9.19 -16.30 2.96
CA PRO A 127 -10.53 -15.94 2.51
C PRO A 127 -11.10 -17.01 1.55
N ILE A 128 -10.23 -17.82 0.93
CA ILE A 128 -10.59 -18.79 -0.08
C ILE A 128 -11.43 -19.94 0.50
N GLU A 129 -11.12 -20.42 1.69
CA GLU A 129 -11.93 -21.45 2.34
C GLU A 129 -13.32 -20.94 2.76
N ARG A 130 -13.42 -19.70 3.25
CA ARG A 130 -14.73 -19.11 3.60
C ARG A 130 -15.61 -18.83 2.38
N TYR A 131 -14.99 -18.48 1.23
CA TYR A 131 -15.73 -18.23 -0.01
C TYR A 131 -16.30 -19.54 -0.57
N ASN A 132 -15.50 -20.62 -0.58
CA ASN A 132 -15.93 -21.93 -1.04
C ASN A 132 -16.97 -22.57 -0.11
N HIS A 133 -16.86 -22.43 1.21
CA HIS A 133 -17.89 -22.91 2.16
C HIS A 133 -19.23 -22.18 2.01
N ARG A 134 -19.25 -20.90 1.67
CA ARG A 134 -20.52 -20.19 1.38
C ARG A 134 -21.16 -20.65 0.09
N ARG A 135 -20.37 -20.97 -0.94
CA ARG A 135 -20.90 -21.46 -2.22
C ARG A 135 -21.49 -22.86 -2.10
N HIS A 136 -20.85 -23.75 -1.37
CA HIS A 136 -21.36 -25.11 -1.17
C HIS A 136 -22.64 -25.14 -0.31
N ARG A 137 -22.79 -24.23 0.64
CA ARG A 137 -24.01 -24.15 1.48
C ARG A 137 -25.23 -23.57 0.73
N ALA A 138 -25.02 -22.81 -0.33
CA ALA A 138 -26.08 -22.22 -1.13
C ALA A 138 -26.67 -23.18 -2.19
N THR A 139 -26.00 -24.32 -2.45
CA THR A 139 -26.42 -25.31 -3.45
C THR A 139 -27.01 -26.59 -2.86
N GLU A 140 -27.10 -26.68 -1.53
CA GLU A 140 -27.71 -27.85 -0.89
C GLU A 140 -29.25 -27.74 -0.95
N PRO A 141 -29.95 -28.65 -1.66
CA PRO A 141 -31.40 -28.60 -1.76
C PRO A 141 -32.01 -28.88 -0.39
N LYS A 142 -32.96 -28.03 0.02
CA LYS A 142 -33.71 -28.16 1.25
C LYS A 142 -34.46 -29.52 1.25
N PRO A 143 -34.32 -30.37 2.29
CA PRO A 143 -35.08 -31.63 2.36
C PRO A 143 -36.59 -31.29 2.36
N GLN A 144 -37.31 -31.89 1.40
CA GLN A 144 -38.77 -31.84 1.36
C GLN A 144 -39.31 -32.77 2.42
N THR A 145 -39.99 -32.21 3.38
CA THR A 145 -40.85 -32.94 4.34
C THR A 145 -42.28 -32.97 3.85
#